data_b4248f6ba894b6a04565dbddf18a29c4
#
_entry.id   b4248f6ba894b6a04565dbddf18a29c4
#
_cell.length_a   1.000
_cell.length_b   1.000
_cell.length_c   1.000
_cell.angle_alpha   90.00
_cell.angle_beta   90.00
_cell.angle_gamma   90.00
#
_symmetry.space_group_name_H-M   'P 1'
#
loop_
_entity.id
_entity.type
_entity.pdbx_description
1 polymer ?
#
loop_
_entity_poly.entity_id
_entity_poly.type
_entity_poly.pdbx_seq_one_letter_code
_entity_poly.pdbx_strand_id
1 'polypeptide(L)'
;MNNVRKIVILLLTMSVMTGFAVAASHEGKSDATLRFSGGSFAAGIGFSWGSGTLTYKGKSYPVKVKGLSVGKVGVTKASAYGEVYNLKHLQDFNGHYDVGAKGMRGVTAGGGRTTTTMTNQAGVIVALSASQKGVDVTATGGGADMQIQR
;
A
#
# COMPACT_ATOMS: atom_id res chain seq x y z
N MET A 1 -7.74 -36.02 -50.33
CA MET A 1 -8.69 -35.04 -49.74
C MET A 1 -8.68 -35.04 -48.21
N ASN A 2 -8.27 -36.06 -47.54
CA ASN A 2 -8.30 -36.10 -46.07
C ASN A 2 -7.14 -35.39 -45.36
N ASN A 3 -6.04 -35.11 -46.06
CA ASN A 3 -4.86 -34.50 -45.45
C ASN A 3 -4.96 -32.98 -45.37
N VAL A 4 -5.72 -32.34 -46.26
CA VAL A 4 -5.95 -30.90 -46.26
C VAL A 4 -6.89 -30.48 -45.11
N ARG A 5 -7.87 -31.31 -44.79
CA ARG A 5 -8.76 -31.08 -43.66
C ARG A 5 -8.07 -31.20 -42.30
N LYS A 6 -7.09 -32.10 -42.20
CA LYS A 6 -6.29 -32.28 -40.99
C LYS A 6 -5.31 -31.13 -40.76
N ILE A 7 -4.78 -30.55 -41.83
CA ILE A 7 -3.87 -29.40 -41.78
C ILE A 7 -4.60 -28.12 -41.39
N VAL A 8 -5.83 -27.93 -41.88
CA VAL A 8 -6.66 -26.79 -41.54
C VAL A 8 -7.10 -26.82 -40.06
N ILE A 9 -7.35 -27.98 -39.50
CA ILE A 9 -7.71 -28.13 -38.09
C ILE A 9 -6.50 -27.89 -37.18
N LEU A 10 -5.30 -28.27 -37.62
CA LEU A 10 -4.08 -28.07 -36.84
C LEU A 10 -3.62 -26.61 -36.82
N LEU A 11 -3.94 -25.82 -37.85
CA LEU A 11 -3.63 -24.38 -37.90
C LEU A 11 -4.59 -23.49 -37.13
N LEU A 12 -5.76 -24.00 -36.74
CA LEU A 12 -6.76 -23.25 -35.99
C LEU A 12 -6.62 -23.35 -34.47
N THR A 13 -5.76 -24.25 -33.98
CA THR A 13 -5.54 -24.44 -32.54
C THR A 13 -4.34 -23.66 -31.98
N MET A 14 -3.62 -22.91 -32.83
CA MET A 14 -2.38 -22.24 -32.43
C MET A 14 -2.53 -20.70 -32.28
N SER A 15 -3.73 -20.21 -32.15
CA SER A 15 -4.00 -18.77 -32.14
C SER A 15 -4.87 -18.28 -30.98
N VAL A 16 -4.71 -18.81 -29.78
CA VAL A 16 -5.24 -18.17 -28.57
C VAL A 16 -4.26 -18.38 -27.40
N MET A 17 -3.05 -17.90 -27.57
CA MET A 17 -2.24 -17.46 -26.45
C MET A 17 -1.99 -15.96 -26.58
N THR A 18 -3.07 -15.19 -26.62
CA THR A 18 -2.97 -13.81 -26.21
C THR A 18 -2.70 -13.86 -24.73
N GLY A 19 -1.42 -13.70 -24.39
CA GLY A 19 -1.00 -13.50 -23.03
C GLY A 19 -1.81 -12.36 -22.43
N PHE A 20 -2.69 -12.69 -21.50
CA PHE A 20 -3.09 -11.74 -20.51
C PHE A 20 -1.80 -11.38 -19.79
N ALA A 21 -1.20 -10.26 -20.16
CA ALA A 21 -0.31 -9.55 -19.29
C ALA A 21 -1.16 -9.13 -18.10
N VAL A 22 -1.28 -10.02 -17.13
CA VAL A 22 -1.75 -9.65 -15.81
C VAL A 22 -0.74 -8.62 -15.36
N ALA A 23 -1.14 -7.36 -15.38
CA ALA A 23 -0.41 -6.34 -14.66
C ALA A 23 -0.19 -6.94 -13.28
N ALA A 24 1.07 -7.13 -12.92
CA ALA A 24 1.44 -7.63 -11.61
C ALA A 24 0.97 -6.58 -10.59
N SER A 25 -0.29 -6.66 -10.18
CA SER A 25 -0.68 -6.24 -8.87
C SER A 25 0.27 -6.98 -7.93
N HIS A 26 0.87 -6.31 -6.99
CA HIS A 26 1.69 -6.92 -5.97
C HIS A 26 0.79 -7.85 -5.12
N GLU A 27 0.38 -8.97 -5.67
CA GLU A 27 -0.27 -10.08 -4.96
C GLU A 27 0.77 -10.93 -4.22
N GLY A 28 1.88 -10.30 -3.84
CA GLY A 28 2.78 -10.85 -2.87
C GLY A 28 2.15 -10.73 -1.48
N LYS A 29 2.16 -11.81 -0.72
CA LYS A 29 1.83 -11.77 0.70
C LYS A 29 2.66 -10.66 1.36
N SER A 30 2.02 -9.77 2.11
CA SER A 30 2.72 -8.72 2.86
C SER A 30 3.66 -9.33 3.90
N ASP A 31 4.84 -8.75 4.04
CA ASP A 31 5.83 -9.19 5.03
C ASP A 31 5.46 -8.76 6.44
N ALA A 32 4.77 -7.63 6.56
CA ALA A 32 4.32 -7.07 7.82
C ALA A 32 3.02 -6.30 7.63
N THR A 33 2.35 -6.00 8.74
CA THR A 33 1.16 -5.15 8.79
C THR A 33 1.40 -3.96 9.69
N LEU A 34 0.77 -2.84 9.35
CA LEU A 34 0.89 -1.58 10.09
C LEU A 34 -0.51 -1.10 10.47
N ARG A 35 -0.67 -0.68 11.71
CA ARG A 35 -1.93 -0.14 12.21
C ARG A 35 -1.70 1.20 12.90
N PHE A 36 -2.55 2.14 12.57
CA PHE A 36 -2.66 3.42 13.25
C PHE A 36 -4.04 3.52 13.88
N SER A 37 -4.08 3.80 15.17
CA SER A 37 -5.32 4.00 15.91
C SER A 37 -5.13 5.15 16.89
N GLY A 38 -6.16 5.94 17.03
CA GLY A 38 -6.06 7.18 17.78
C GLY A 38 -5.15 8.18 17.08
N GLY A 39 -5.31 9.42 17.33
CA GLY A 39 -4.51 10.49 16.76
C GLY A 39 -4.90 11.81 17.36
N SER A 40 -4.22 12.86 16.98
CA SER A 40 -4.48 14.21 17.42
C SER A 40 -5.19 14.99 16.33
N PHE A 41 -6.23 15.70 16.70
CA PHE A 41 -6.86 16.69 15.84
C PHE A 41 -6.01 17.97 15.86
N ALA A 42 -5.49 18.34 14.70
CA ALA A 42 -4.85 19.64 14.51
C ALA A 42 -5.84 20.57 13.82
N ALA A 43 -6.18 21.67 14.45
CA ALA A 43 -7.11 22.66 13.91
C ALA A 43 -6.62 23.16 12.52
N GLY A 44 -7.46 22.99 11.50
CA GLY A 44 -7.21 23.44 10.14
C GLY A 44 -6.46 22.47 9.22
N ILE A 45 -5.87 21.38 9.73
CA ILE A 45 -5.08 20.43 8.93
C ILE A 45 -5.73 19.04 8.89
N GLY A 46 -6.73 18.77 9.74
CA GLY A 46 -7.36 17.48 9.89
C GLY A 46 -6.72 16.63 10.98
N PHE A 47 -6.93 15.34 10.90
CA PHE A 47 -6.51 14.37 11.87
C PHE A 47 -5.12 13.82 11.53
N SER A 48 -4.22 13.73 12.49
CA SER A 48 -2.87 13.20 12.28
C SER A 48 -2.50 12.09 13.26
N TRP A 49 -1.66 11.17 12.83
CA TRP A 49 -1.11 10.11 13.67
C TRP A 49 0.34 10.43 14.04
N GLY A 50 0.65 10.26 15.33
CA GLY A 50 2.03 10.35 15.85
C GLY A 50 2.66 8.99 16.12
N SER A 51 1.85 7.94 16.20
CA SER A 51 2.30 6.58 16.52
C SER A 51 1.40 5.52 15.90
N GLY A 52 1.96 4.33 15.75
CA GLY A 52 1.28 3.15 15.25
C GLY A 52 1.91 1.87 15.78
N THR A 53 1.46 0.73 15.27
CA THR A 53 1.99 -0.59 15.61
C THR A 53 2.30 -1.35 14.33
N LEU A 54 3.56 -1.78 14.21
CA LEU A 54 4.03 -2.69 13.17
C LEU A 54 4.01 -4.13 13.70
N THR A 55 3.37 -5.04 12.98
CA THR A 55 3.43 -6.47 13.28
C THR A 55 4.27 -7.16 12.21
N TYR A 56 5.40 -7.71 12.63
CA TYR A 56 6.37 -8.37 11.77
C TYR A 56 6.78 -9.72 12.38
N LYS A 57 6.68 -10.79 11.62
CA LYS A 57 6.97 -12.17 12.07
C LYS A 57 6.30 -12.54 13.40
N GLY A 58 5.02 -12.17 13.55
CA GLY A 58 4.23 -12.45 14.75
C GLY A 58 4.55 -11.59 15.98
N LYS A 59 5.46 -10.62 15.87
CA LYS A 59 5.81 -9.68 16.93
C LYS A 59 5.31 -8.28 16.62
N SER A 60 4.85 -7.56 17.64
CA SER A 60 4.38 -6.19 17.53
C SER A 60 5.44 -5.21 18.02
N TYR A 61 5.65 -4.16 17.23
CA TYR A 61 6.62 -3.11 17.51
C TYR A 61 5.92 -1.75 17.46
N PRO A 62 6.09 -0.92 18.49
CA PRO A 62 5.58 0.44 18.45
C PRO A 62 6.37 1.26 17.43
N VAL A 63 5.67 2.08 16.66
CA VAL A 63 6.22 2.91 15.59
C VAL A 63 5.87 4.36 15.86
N LYS A 64 6.86 5.24 15.76
CA LYS A 64 6.66 6.68 15.74
C LYS A 64 6.51 7.13 14.29
N VAL A 65 5.57 8.02 14.03
CA VAL A 65 5.24 8.53 12.71
C VAL A 65 5.15 10.04 12.72
N LYS A 66 5.67 10.67 11.67
CA LYS A 66 5.51 12.09 11.39
C LYS A 66 5.06 12.27 9.94
N GLY A 67 4.17 13.22 9.70
CA GLY A 67 3.77 13.58 8.34
C GLY A 67 2.59 12.80 7.75
N LEU A 68 1.96 11.88 8.50
CA LEU A 68 0.72 11.23 8.10
C LEU A 68 -0.49 11.95 8.66
N SER A 69 -1.46 12.22 7.81
CA SER A 69 -2.71 12.88 8.18
C SER A 69 -3.89 12.38 7.35
N VAL A 70 -5.09 12.69 7.82
CA VAL A 70 -6.35 12.49 7.10
C VAL A 70 -6.83 13.85 6.62
N GLY A 71 -6.97 14.00 5.31
CA GLY A 71 -7.30 15.27 4.66
C GLY A 71 -8.75 15.72 4.78
N LYS A 72 -9.59 15.10 5.62
CA LYS A 72 -11.01 15.43 5.72
C LYS A 72 -11.33 16.19 7.00
N VAL A 73 -11.92 17.38 6.83
CA VAL A 73 -12.43 18.19 7.94
C VAL A 73 -13.60 17.46 8.62
N GLY A 74 -13.63 17.46 9.95
CA GLY A 74 -14.71 16.88 10.75
C GLY A 74 -14.52 15.43 11.16
N VAL A 75 -13.39 14.81 10.84
CA VAL A 75 -13.05 13.47 11.34
C VAL A 75 -12.50 13.59 12.74
N THR A 76 -13.23 13.07 13.74
CA THR A 76 -12.84 13.10 15.16
C THR A 76 -12.09 11.85 15.61
N LYS A 77 -12.24 10.75 14.87
CA LYS A 77 -11.54 9.48 15.10
C LYS A 77 -11.22 8.87 13.75
N ALA A 78 -9.99 8.51 13.56
CA ALA A 78 -9.57 7.79 12.38
C ALA A 78 -8.62 6.66 12.76
N SER A 79 -8.71 5.57 12.03
CA SER A 79 -7.74 4.49 12.06
C SER A 79 -7.31 4.16 10.63
N ALA A 80 -6.08 3.73 10.47
CA ALA A 80 -5.57 3.26 9.20
C ALA A 80 -4.93 1.89 9.37
N TYR A 81 -5.01 1.12 8.31
CA TYR A 81 -4.38 -0.17 8.18
C TYR A 81 -3.43 -0.14 6.99
N GLY A 82 -2.26 -0.72 7.16
CA GLY A 82 -1.26 -0.80 6.11
C GLY A 82 -0.69 -2.20 5.95
N GLU A 83 -0.29 -2.49 4.72
CA GLU A 83 0.50 -3.66 4.37
C GLU A 83 1.90 -3.21 4.00
N VAL A 84 2.89 -3.95 4.48
CA VAL A 84 4.31 -3.66 4.28
C VAL A 84 4.94 -4.75 3.44
N TYR A 85 5.62 -4.36 2.38
CA TYR A 85 6.27 -5.25 1.42
C TYR A 85 7.77 -4.96 1.33
N ASN A 86 8.54 -5.94 0.92
CA ASN A 86 10.01 -5.87 0.79
C ASN A 86 10.73 -5.57 2.11
N LEU A 87 10.16 -6.00 3.23
CA LEU A 87 10.78 -5.87 4.54
C LEU A 87 11.61 -7.10 4.85
N LYS A 88 12.89 -7.05 4.56
CA LYS A 88 13.85 -8.15 4.80
C LYS A 88 14.37 -8.16 6.23
N HIS A 89 14.69 -7.00 6.76
CA HIS A 89 15.17 -6.79 8.13
C HIS A 89 14.30 -5.74 8.82
N LEU A 90 14.06 -5.90 10.10
CA LEU A 90 13.20 -4.98 10.85
C LEU A 90 13.68 -3.52 10.77
N GLN A 91 14.99 -3.28 10.78
CA GLN A 91 15.58 -1.94 10.70
C GLN A 91 15.33 -1.25 9.35
N ASP A 92 15.11 -2.01 8.28
CA ASP A 92 14.83 -1.48 6.95
C ASP A 92 13.50 -0.68 6.91
N PHE A 93 12.64 -0.92 7.89
CA PHE A 93 11.40 -0.18 8.05
C PHE A 93 11.62 1.29 8.42
N ASN A 94 12.71 1.61 9.12
CA ASN A 94 12.99 2.98 9.55
C ASN A 94 13.38 3.85 8.35
N GLY A 95 12.82 5.04 8.28
CA GLY A 95 13.23 6.04 7.31
C GLY A 95 12.12 6.96 6.85
N HIS A 96 12.46 7.75 5.85
CA HIS A 96 11.54 8.62 5.15
C HIS A 96 10.86 7.85 4.01
N TYR A 97 9.55 7.98 3.92
CA TYR A 97 8.73 7.35 2.91
C TYR A 97 8.15 8.40 1.98
N ASP A 98 8.47 8.30 0.70
CA ASP A 98 7.97 9.18 -0.35
C ASP A 98 6.68 8.64 -0.96
N VAL A 99 5.70 9.51 -1.14
CA VAL A 99 4.44 9.18 -1.82
C VAL A 99 4.62 9.30 -3.32
N GLY A 100 4.24 8.26 -4.03
CA GLY A 100 4.20 8.28 -5.49
C GLY A 100 5.56 8.23 -6.16
N ALA A 101 6.64 7.88 -5.45
CA ALA A 101 7.92 7.58 -6.04
C ALA A 101 7.79 6.42 -7.04
N LYS A 102 8.18 6.65 -8.29
CA LYS A 102 8.25 5.66 -9.37
C LYS A 102 6.92 5.03 -9.81
N GLY A 103 5.89 5.85 -10.00
CA GLY A 103 4.68 5.42 -10.73
C GLY A 103 3.74 4.51 -9.97
N MET A 104 3.96 4.29 -8.69
CA MET A 104 3.06 3.54 -7.82
C MET A 104 2.03 4.45 -7.15
N ARG A 105 1.19 5.08 -7.93
CA ARG A 105 -0.09 5.57 -7.41
C ARG A 105 -1.04 4.38 -7.38
N GLY A 106 -0.99 3.64 -6.30
CA GLY A 106 -1.95 2.60 -6.04
C GLY A 106 -3.28 3.18 -5.59
N VAL A 107 -4.03 3.77 -6.51
CA VAL A 107 -5.46 3.97 -6.29
C VAL A 107 -6.12 2.65 -6.60
N THR A 108 -6.29 1.80 -5.62
CA THR A 108 -7.16 0.64 -5.74
C THR A 108 -8.60 1.08 -5.49
N ALA A 109 -9.36 1.18 -6.55
CA ALA A 109 -10.80 1.36 -6.50
C ALA A 109 -11.45 0.04 -6.06
N GLY A 110 -11.56 -0.16 -4.75
CA GLY A 110 -12.28 -1.29 -4.18
C GLY A 110 -13.08 -0.81 -2.97
N GLY A 111 -14.41 -0.86 -3.02
CA GLY A 111 -15.27 -0.56 -1.89
C GLY A 111 -15.25 0.90 -1.38
N GLY A 112 -14.85 1.87 -2.21
CA GLY A 112 -14.80 3.30 -1.84
C GLY A 112 -13.66 3.67 -0.88
N ARG A 113 -12.60 2.89 -0.85
CA ARG A 113 -11.37 3.18 -0.08
C ARG A 113 -10.23 3.54 -1.01
N THR A 114 -9.47 4.54 -0.61
CA THR A 114 -8.24 4.95 -1.28
C THR A 114 -7.05 4.35 -0.54
N THR A 115 -6.12 3.78 -1.28
CA THR A 115 -4.84 3.29 -0.74
C THR A 115 -3.73 4.24 -1.14
N THR A 116 -2.98 4.71 -0.16
CA THR A 116 -1.78 5.54 -0.37
C THR A 116 -0.55 4.66 -0.24
N THR A 117 0.22 4.58 -1.31
CA THR A 117 1.46 3.79 -1.36
C THR A 117 2.67 4.70 -1.21
N MET A 118 3.59 4.31 -0.35
CA MET A 118 4.81 5.03 -0.03
C MET A 118 6.00 4.07 -0.06
N THR A 119 7.17 4.58 -0.41
CA THR A 119 8.41 3.79 -0.48
C THR A 119 9.56 4.53 0.20
N ASN A 120 10.36 3.82 0.98
CA ASN A 120 11.54 4.38 1.62
C ASN A 120 12.83 4.10 0.82
N GLN A 121 13.96 4.61 1.30
CA GLN A 121 15.29 4.46 0.68
C GLN A 121 15.78 2.99 0.63
N ALA A 122 15.29 2.12 1.50
CA ALA A 122 15.62 0.70 1.52
C ALA A 122 14.73 -0.15 0.56
N GLY A 123 13.80 0.49 -0.14
CA GLY A 123 12.86 -0.18 -1.03
C GLY A 123 11.67 -0.82 -0.33
N VAL A 124 11.47 -0.56 0.97
CA VAL A 124 10.29 -1.00 1.70
C VAL A 124 9.08 -0.21 1.24
N ILE A 125 8.02 -0.92 0.92
CA ILE A 125 6.77 -0.36 0.41
C ILE A 125 5.71 -0.47 1.50
N VAL A 126 5.02 0.62 1.79
CA VAL A 126 3.89 0.68 2.71
C VAL A 126 2.65 1.14 1.94
N ALA A 127 1.62 0.32 1.93
CA ALA A 127 0.32 0.65 1.36
C ALA A 127 -0.68 0.88 2.48
N LEU A 128 -1.10 2.12 2.67
CA LEU A 128 -2.00 2.56 3.76
C LEU A 128 -3.39 2.89 3.24
N SER A 129 -4.39 2.40 3.95
CA SER A 129 -5.79 2.75 3.73
C SER A 129 -6.46 3.17 5.03
N ALA A 130 -7.29 4.20 4.98
CA ALA A 130 -8.14 4.53 6.12
C ALA A 130 -9.20 3.44 6.32
N SER A 131 -9.56 3.16 7.56
CA SER A 131 -10.60 2.18 7.88
C SER A 131 -11.99 2.67 7.50
N GLN A 132 -12.18 3.97 7.36
CA GLN A 132 -13.44 4.60 6.98
C GLN A 132 -13.49 4.86 5.48
N LYS A 133 -14.65 4.60 4.87
CA LYS A 133 -14.91 4.92 3.46
C LYS A 133 -14.91 6.43 3.23
N GLY A 134 -14.35 6.85 2.09
CA GLY A 134 -14.30 8.26 1.69
C GLY A 134 -13.31 9.11 2.50
N VAL A 135 -12.41 8.48 3.24
CA VAL A 135 -11.33 9.12 3.97
C VAL A 135 -9.99 8.70 3.35
N ASP A 136 -9.19 9.66 2.96
CA ASP A 136 -7.88 9.44 2.37
C ASP A 136 -6.78 9.66 3.41
N VAL A 137 -5.80 8.76 3.39
CA VAL A 137 -4.53 8.97 4.11
C VAL A 137 -3.61 9.77 3.23
N THR A 138 -3.09 10.87 3.75
CA THR A 138 -2.17 11.75 3.03
C THR A 138 -0.86 11.89 3.80
N ALA A 139 0.22 12.10 3.08
CA ALA A 139 1.52 12.44 3.66
C ALA A 139 1.82 13.93 3.41
N THR A 140 2.24 14.62 4.45
CA THR A 140 2.55 16.05 4.40
C THR A 140 3.91 16.27 3.75
N GLY A 141 4.01 17.26 2.86
CA GLY A 141 5.29 17.59 2.22
C GLY A 141 5.82 16.51 1.27
N GLY A 142 4.95 15.59 0.80
CA GLY A 142 5.31 14.53 -0.14
C GLY A 142 5.77 13.25 0.51
N GLY A 143 5.88 13.17 1.83
CA GLY A 143 6.35 11.97 2.50
C GLY A 143 6.02 11.89 4.00
N ALA A 144 6.39 10.77 4.59
CA ALA A 144 6.22 10.52 6.02
C ALA A 144 7.48 9.86 6.60
N ASP A 145 7.84 10.24 7.82
CA ASP A 145 8.92 9.59 8.55
C ASP A 145 8.35 8.53 9.49
N MET A 146 8.90 7.34 9.44
CA MET A 146 8.51 6.23 10.30
C MET A 146 9.72 5.62 11.00
N GLN A 147 9.58 5.37 12.30
CA GLN A 147 10.65 4.82 13.14
C GLN A 147 10.12 3.84 14.18
N ILE A 148 10.73 2.66 14.24
CA ILE A 148 10.43 1.70 15.29
C ILE A 148 10.98 2.24 16.62
N GLN A 149 10.13 2.22 17.65
CA GLN A 149 10.51 2.58 19.01
C GLN A 149 11.06 1.32 19.71
N ARG A 150 12.16 1.46 20.39
CA ARG A 150 12.74 0.41 21.28
C ARG A 150 12.25 0.60 22.70
#